data_5121e33d0e27c8d03132825343c7947e
#
_entry.id   5121e33d0e27c8d03132825343c7947e
#
_cell.length_a   1.000
_cell.length_b   1.000
_cell.length_c   1.000
_cell.angle_alpha   90.00
_cell.angle_beta   90.00
_cell.angle_gamma   90.00
#
_symmetry.space_group_name_H-M   'P 1'
#
loop_
_entity.id
_entity.type
_entity.pdbx_description
1 polymer ?
#
loop_
_entity_poly.entity_id
_entity_poly.type
_entity_poly.pdbx_seq_one_letter_code
_entity_poly.pdbx_strand_id
1 'polypeptide(L)'
;MMTYPTRKKTYLAIVAVLSLSACSAIQPQPVDERSLLDQGKADLSAAQKDVEPITGELTLDEALARALKYNLDRRAKMMDEALAFKQLDVSHYDMLPRLLAQAGYSDRDNDKITLSRNPDGSINNNRVTTQERRHATSSLSLSWSMLDLGVGYYNTVQQAERVQIAGEKRRKAMHLLMQDMRSAYWRAYSAQKLRGEVQSTTRLAEEALDDSRKAESERLRNPIDALRYQRQILENLRLLEAVDAELSSAKLELSALINAPLAQEQRLAEPLEGITKAPLEIPVEVMEETAMTNNPDIRENHHNARIARQETRKTLVRLFPNLTFNYGSYYDTDRYQVNNSWREASVQLSFNLFNLFTGPTQIKLAEAGVALADQRRVATQMAVLAQLHLARQQYANALQQFQRADAIWQTDARISEHMKNRQQAQTQSKLDVVANQTTSILSLLRRYQAMSQLHIAEARMQATLGVEPAIGSVSEISLNDLARDLGRSRSVWSSLQTPPQAPSTGGGQ
;
A
#
# COMPACT_ATOMS: atom_id res chain seq x y z
N MET A 1 31.37 27.88 64.79
CA MET A 1 30.76 26.56 64.75
C MET A 1 29.34 26.75 64.20
N MET A 2 29.15 26.66 62.90
CA MET A 2 27.83 26.80 62.28
C MET A 2 27.73 25.83 61.13
N THR A 3 26.85 24.86 61.21
CA THR A 3 26.61 23.70 60.35
C THR A 3 25.75 24.09 59.18
N TYR A 4 26.30 23.98 57.96
CA TYR A 4 25.53 24.02 56.71
C TYR A 4 25.77 22.75 55.88
N PRO A 5 24.94 21.73 56.01
CA PRO A 5 24.84 20.74 54.94
C PRO A 5 23.44 20.29 54.54
N THR A 6 22.35 20.98 54.88
CA THR A 6 20.99 20.41 54.69
C THR A 6 20.30 20.82 53.37
N ARG A 7 20.69 21.91 52.70
CA ARG A 7 19.99 22.39 51.50
C ARG A 7 20.22 21.56 50.22
N LYS A 8 21.41 20.96 50.03
CA LYS A 8 21.69 20.19 48.78
C LYS A 8 20.98 18.84 48.73
N LYS A 9 20.79 18.17 49.87
CA LYS A 9 20.05 16.89 49.93
C LYS A 9 18.56 17.07 49.67
N THR A 10 17.98 18.21 50.03
CA THR A 10 16.59 18.56 49.78
C THR A 10 16.32 18.81 48.30
N TYR A 11 17.24 19.46 47.54
CA TYR A 11 17.07 19.66 46.09
C TYR A 11 17.16 18.34 45.30
N LEU A 12 18.06 17.43 45.68
CA LEU A 12 18.19 16.12 45.05
C LEU A 12 16.94 15.23 45.29
N ALA A 13 16.39 15.29 46.48
CA ALA A 13 15.16 14.61 46.87
C ALA A 13 13.93 15.17 46.09
N ILE A 14 13.86 16.48 45.92
CA ILE A 14 12.79 17.16 45.15
C ILE A 14 12.86 16.78 43.67
N VAL A 15 14.07 16.75 43.05
CA VAL A 15 14.25 16.34 41.65
C VAL A 15 13.92 14.86 41.47
N ALA A 16 14.29 13.99 42.41
CA ALA A 16 13.96 12.55 42.39
C ALA A 16 12.44 12.30 42.52
N VAL A 17 11.76 13.07 43.38
CA VAL A 17 10.30 12.97 43.56
C VAL A 17 9.55 13.51 42.32
N LEU A 18 10.03 14.59 41.70
CA LEU A 18 9.47 15.14 40.47
C LEU A 18 9.66 14.20 39.26
N SER A 19 10.78 13.48 39.18
CA SER A 19 11.01 12.49 38.08
C SER A 19 10.20 11.21 38.29
N LEU A 20 9.91 10.79 39.51
CA LEU A 20 9.04 9.63 39.80
C LEU A 20 7.56 9.93 39.56
N SER A 21 7.11 11.17 39.80
CA SER A 21 5.73 11.57 39.50
C SER A 21 5.44 11.74 37.99
N ALA A 22 6.44 12.03 37.15
CA ALA A 22 6.30 12.13 35.74
C ALA A 22 6.01 10.76 35.06
N CYS A 23 6.55 9.66 35.59
CA CYS A 23 6.33 8.33 35.03
C CYS A 23 4.92 7.75 35.33
N SER A 24 4.25 8.21 36.40
CA SER A 24 2.91 7.73 36.76
C SER A 24 1.76 8.45 36.03
N ALA A 25 2.07 9.53 35.31
CA ALA A 25 1.09 10.39 34.66
C ALA A 25 0.76 10.00 33.19
N ILE A 26 1.41 8.97 32.63
CA ILE A 26 1.11 8.50 31.28
C ILE A 26 -0.11 7.58 31.36
N GLN A 27 -1.28 8.14 31.21
CA GLN A 27 -2.52 7.39 31.06
C GLN A 27 -2.95 7.38 29.60
N PRO A 28 -3.61 6.29 29.12
CA PRO A 28 -4.23 6.29 27.80
C PRO A 28 -5.21 7.46 27.71
N GLN A 29 -4.93 8.40 26.82
CA GLN A 29 -5.84 9.52 26.59
C GLN A 29 -6.85 9.10 25.52
N PRO A 30 -8.17 9.09 25.82
CA PRO A 30 -9.18 8.93 24.79
C PRO A 30 -9.08 10.09 23.79
N VAL A 31 -9.32 9.80 22.52
CA VAL A 31 -9.28 10.83 21.49
C VAL A 31 -10.49 11.75 21.68
N ASP A 32 -10.24 13.05 21.77
CA ASP A 32 -11.29 14.05 21.92
C ASP A 32 -12.12 14.18 20.65
N GLU A 33 -13.47 14.13 20.78
CA GLU A 33 -14.39 14.19 19.62
C GLU A 33 -14.26 15.48 18.82
N ARG A 34 -13.97 16.62 19.47
CA ARG A 34 -13.77 17.90 18.78
C ARG A 34 -12.50 17.89 17.96
N SER A 35 -11.41 17.37 18.53
CA SER A 35 -10.12 17.24 17.83
C SER A 35 -10.25 16.31 16.62
N LEU A 36 -11.01 15.21 16.73
CA LEU A 36 -11.31 14.31 15.61
C LEU A 36 -12.11 15.02 14.51
N LEU A 37 -13.12 15.80 14.89
CA LEU A 37 -13.94 16.54 13.92
C LEU A 37 -13.14 17.62 13.19
N ASP A 38 -12.33 18.37 13.92
CA ASP A 38 -11.52 19.44 13.36
C ASP A 38 -10.41 18.86 12.46
N GLN A 39 -9.76 17.78 12.89
CA GLN A 39 -8.81 17.04 12.07
C GLN A 39 -9.48 16.48 10.81
N GLY A 40 -10.64 15.86 10.93
CA GLY A 40 -11.38 15.32 9.78
C GLY A 40 -11.78 16.39 8.75
N LYS A 41 -12.16 17.59 9.19
CA LYS A 41 -12.41 18.72 8.29
C LYS A 41 -11.13 19.20 7.60
N ALA A 42 -10.02 19.29 8.34
CA ALA A 42 -8.73 19.68 7.79
C ALA A 42 -8.25 18.64 6.77
N ASP A 43 -8.36 17.34 7.07
CA ASP A 43 -7.98 16.24 6.20
C ASP A 43 -8.81 16.24 4.91
N LEU A 44 -10.12 16.46 4.99
CA LEU A 44 -11.00 16.57 3.83
C LEU A 44 -10.59 17.74 2.92
N SER A 45 -10.31 18.92 3.51
CA SER A 45 -9.88 20.09 2.76
C SER A 45 -8.50 19.87 2.11
N ALA A 46 -7.57 19.23 2.83
CA ALA A 46 -6.24 18.91 2.33
C ALA A 46 -6.28 17.85 1.20
N ALA A 47 -7.16 16.85 1.32
CA ALA A 47 -7.34 15.81 0.30
C ALA A 47 -7.82 16.38 -1.03
N GLN A 48 -8.65 17.45 -1.01
CA GLN A 48 -9.25 18.04 -2.20
C GLN A 48 -8.49 19.24 -2.75
N LYS A 49 -7.51 19.79 -2.01
CA LYS A 49 -6.83 21.05 -2.34
C LYS A 49 -6.21 21.09 -3.75
N ASP A 50 -5.61 19.98 -4.17
CA ASP A 50 -4.86 19.90 -5.44
C ASP A 50 -5.61 19.09 -6.51
N VAL A 51 -6.90 18.80 -6.29
CA VAL A 51 -7.72 18.04 -7.24
C VAL A 51 -8.28 18.99 -8.28
N GLU A 52 -7.91 18.81 -9.54
CA GLU A 52 -8.44 19.60 -10.65
C GLU A 52 -9.95 19.38 -10.80
N PRO A 53 -10.76 20.44 -10.96
CA PRO A 53 -12.20 20.29 -11.15
C PRO A 53 -12.51 19.50 -12.43
N ILE A 54 -13.61 18.74 -12.41
CA ILE A 54 -14.08 18.01 -13.60
C ILE A 54 -14.85 18.98 -14.46
N THR A 55 -14.33 19.25 -15.66
CA THR A 55 -14.98 20.15 -16.64
C THR A 55 -15.47 19.33 -17.84
N GLY A 56 -16.80 19.15 -17.94
CA GLY A 56 -17.40 18.39 -19.04
C GLY A 56 -17.68 16.92 -18.72
N GLU A 57 -17.69 16.09 -19.75
CA GLU A 57 -17.90 14.64 -19.63
C GLU A 57 -16.59 13.95 -19.23
N LEU A 58 -16.63 13.19 -18.15
CA LEU A 58 -15.50 12.42 -17.67
C LEU A 58 -15.32 11.18 -18.56
N THR A 59 -14.16 11.04 -19.20
CA THR A 59 -13.79 9.84 -19.97
C THR A 59 -13.16 8.80 -19.06
N LEU A 60 -13.14 7.53 -19.49
CA LEU A 60 -12.46 6.45 -18.75
C LEU A 60 -10.95 6.73 -18.59
N ASP A 61 -10.29 7.26 -19.62
CA ASP A 61 -8.85 7.59 -19.55
C ASP A 61 -8.58 8.73 -18.57
N GLU A 62 -9.42 9.75 -18.56
CA GLU A 62 -9.33 10.81 -17.56
C GLU A 62 -9.62 10.30 -16.13
N ALA A 63 -10.61 9.41 -15.99
CA ALA A 63 -10.92 8.80 -14.69
C ALA A 63 -9.74 7.94 -14.17
N LEU A 64 -9.10 7.16 -15.05
CA LEU A 64 -7.87 6.42 -14.72
C LEU A 64 -6.71 7.36 -14.35
N ALA A 65 -6.52 8.45 -15.12
CA ALA A 65 -5.49 9.45 -14.83
C ALA A 65 -5.74 10.15 -13.49
N ARG A 66 -7.00 10.50 -13.17
CA ARG A 66 -7.40 11.08 -11.88
C ARG A 66 -7.17 10.11 -10.74
N ALA A 67 -7.55 8.83 -10.89
CA ALA A 67 -7.28 7.81 -9.90
C ALA A 67 -5.78 7.66 -9.64
N LEU A 68 -4.95 7.60 -10.68
CA LEU A 68 -3.50 7.53 -10.54
C LEU A 68 -2.90 8.80 -9.90
N LYS A 69 -3.47 9.98 -10.11
CA LYS A 69 -2.94 11.26 -9.60
C LYS A 69 -3.44 11.58 -8.19
N TYR A 70 -4.71 11.29 -7.89
CA TYR A 70 -5.41 11.80 -6.71
C TYR A 70 -5.83 10.74 -5.70
N ASN A 71 -5.78 9.44 -6.03
CA ASN A 71 -6.14 8.39 -5.08
C ASN A 71 -5.23 8.40 -3.84
N LEU A 72 -5.84 8.45 -2.66
CA LEU A 72 -5.13 8.62 -1.39
C LEU A 72 -4.34 7.36 -0.99
N ASP A 73 -4.87 6.17 -1.24
CA ASP A 73 -4.17 4.91 -0.94
C ASP A 73 -2.91 4.77 -1.80
N ARG A 74 -2.99 5.14 -3.09
CA ARG A 74 -1.82 5.17 -3.96
C ARG A 74 -0.78 6.19 -3.48
N ARG A 75 -1.21 7.37 -3.05
CA ARG A 75 -0.30 8.39 -2.46
C ARG A 75 0.39 7.85 -1.21
N ALA A 76 -0.34 7.13 -0.34
CA ALA A 76 0.24 6.47 0.83
C ALA A 76 1.32 5.45 0.43
N LYS A 77 1.11 4.63 -0.62
CA LYS A 77 2.13 3.71 -1.14
C LYS A 77 3.36 4.41 -1.72
N MET A 78 3.21 5.57 -2.33
CA MET A 78 4.34 6.40 -2.75
C MET A 78 5.13 6.93 -1.55
N MET A 79 4.44 7.29 -0.46
CA MET A 79 5.11 7.72 0.77
C MET A 79 5.80 6.56 1.49
N ASP A 80 5.23 5.33 1.46
CA ASP A 80 5.91 4.13 1.94
C ASP A 80 7.26 3.90 1.23
N GLU A 81 7.29 4.06 -0.11
CA GLU A 81 8.52 3.97 -0.90
C GLU A 81 9.51 5.09 -0.55
N ALA A 82 9.04 6.35 -0.46
CA ALA A 82 9.87 7.48 -0.05
C ALA A 82 10.44 7.30 1.37
N LEU A 83 9.65 6.75 2.30
CA LEU A 83 10.11 6.41 3.65
C LEU A 83 11.22 5.35 3.61
N ALA A 84 11.07 4.32 2.77
CA ALA A 84 12.10 3.28 2.61
C ALA A 84 13.41 3.87 2.06
N PHE A 85 13.35 4.85 1.12
CA PHE A 85 14.53 5.58 0.67
C PHE A 85 15.18 6.37 1.82
N LYS A 86 14.40 7.04 2.66
CA LYS A 86 14.96 7.78 3.82
C LYS A 86 15.56 6.84 4.86
N GLN A 87 15.01 5.65 5.04
CA GLN A 87 15.61 4.63 5.90
C GLN A 87 16.94 4.11 5.32
N LEU A 88 17.05 3.99 4.00
CA LEU A 88 18.30 3.68 3.33
C LEU A 88 19.33 4.80 3.55
N ASP A 89 18.95 6.08 3.37
CA ASP A 89 19.82 7.22 3.63
C ASP A 89 20.38 7.17 5.07
N VAL A 90 19.52 6.93 6.06
CA VAL A 90 19.92 6.83 7.47
C VAL A 90 20.86 5.65 7.71
N SER A 91 20.61 4.50 7.07
CA SER A 91 21.43 3.30 7.27
C SER A 91 22.90 3.46 6.82
N HIS A 92 23.19 4.41 5.95
CA HIS A 92 24.57 4.73 5.58
C HIS A 92 25.39 5.28 6.77
N TYR A 93 24.72 5.98 7.68
CA TYR A 93 25.38 6.51 8.87
C TYR A 93 25.76 5.43 9.90
N ASP A 94 25.12 4.24 9.85
CA ASP A 94 25.46 3.11 10.72
C ASP A 94 26.90 2.57 10.49
N MET A 95 27.51 2.89 9.34
CA MET A 95 28.88 2.50 8.99
C MET A 95 29.91 3.51 9.48
N LEU A 96 29.49 4.70 9.93
CA LEU A 96 30.41 5.75 10.36
C LEU A 96 30.92 5.53 11.77
N PRO A 97 32.13 6.04 12.09
CA PRO A 97 32.61 6.09 13.46
C PRO A 97 31.65 6.88 14.34
N ARG A 98 31.55 6.49 15.61
CA ARG A 98 30.74 7.20 16.61
C ARG A 98 31.56 8.31 17.25
N LEU A 99 31.11 9.55 17.17
CA LEU A 99 31.66 10.70 17.86
C LEU A 99 30.82 10.98 19.10
N LEU A 100 31.39 10.81 20.29
CA LEU A 100 30.71 10.96 21.57
C LEU A 100 31.33 12.12 22.35
N ALA A 101 30.50 13.07 22.74
CA ALA A 101 30.84 14.10 23.71
C ALA A 101 30.21 13.72 25.04
N GLN A 102 31.02 13.66 26.08
CA GLN A 102 30.58 13.29 27.44
C GLN A 102 31.03 14.36 28.42
N ALA A 103 30.18 14.69 29.41
CA ALA A 103 30.51 15.52 30.51
C ALA A 103 29.93 14.89 31.78
N GLY A 104 30.72 14.82 32.84
CA GLY A 104 30.34 14.22 34.09
C GLY A 104 30.78 15.08 35.27
N TYR A 105 30.07 14.95 36.38
CA TYR A 105 30.45 15.52 37.67
C TYR A 105 30.36 14.41 38.72
N SER A 106 31.45 14.21 39.47
CA SER A 106 31.56 13.23 40.54
C SER A 106 31.64 13.94 41.90
N ASP A 107 30.81 13.53 42.88
CA ASP A 107 30.85 14.00 44.28
C ASP A 107 30.86 12.75 45.16
N ARG A 108 31.98 12.47 45.83
CA ARG A 108 32.19 11.36 46.75
C ARG A 108 32.06 11.86 48.20
N ASP A 109 31.55 11.02 49.08
CA ASP A 109 31.40 11.32 50.48
C ASP A 109 32.74 11.19 51.26
N ASN A 110 33.75 10.50 50.68
CA ASN A 110 35.04 10.27 51.29
C ASN A 110 36.20 10.52 50.29
N ASP A 111 37.42 10.72 50.83
CA ASP A 111 38.62 10.83 50.01
C ASP A 111 39.00 9.48 49.42
N LYS A 112 39.46 9.45 48.14
CA LYS A 112 40.04 8.28 47.53
C LYS A 112 41.49 8.15 48.01
N ILE A 113 41.69 7.37 49.05
CA ILE A 113 42.99 7.14 49.65
C ILE A 113 43.49 5.77 49.23
N THR A 114 44.74 5.71 48.78
CA THR A 114 45.45 4.47 48.42
C THR A 114 46.71 4.32 49.27
N LEU A 115 47.09 3.07 49.49
CA LEU A 115 48.38 2.72 50.05
C LEU A 115 49.28 2.24 48.91
N SER A 116 50.56 2.61 48.94
CA SER A 116 51.52 2.15 47.96
C SER A 116 52.31 0.96 48.51
N ARG A 117 52.93 0.17 47.64
CA ARG A 117 53.76 -0.97 48.01
C ARG A 117 55.25 -0.59 47.83
N ASN A 118 56.05 -0.87 48.85
CA ASN A 118 57.50 -0.69 48.78
C ASN A 118 58.15 -1.75 47.88
N PRO A 119 59.39 -1.51 47.35
CA PRO A 119 60.10 -2.50 46.53
C PRO A 119 60.39 -3.83 47.24
N ASP A 120 60.46 -3.84 48.56
CA ASP A 120 60.66 -5.04 49.39
C ASP A 120 59.37 -5.88 49.60
N GLY A 121 58.27 -5.44 48.99
CA GLY A 121 56.99 -6.12 49.09
C GLY A 121 56.14 -5.74 50.28
N SER A 122 56.63 -4.89 51.21
CA SER A 122 55.87 -4.38 52.35
C SER A 122 54.88 -3.30 51.90
N ILE A 123 53.79 -3.16 52.65
CA ILE A 123 52.78 -2.10 52.43
C ILE A 123 53.35 -0.79 53.01
N ASN A 124 53.49 0.23 52.19
CA ASN A 124 53.75 1.58 52.65
C ASN A 124 52.48 2.15 53.30
N ASN A 125 52.52 2.35 54.63
CA ASN A 125 51.37 2.83 55.38
C ASN A 125 51.12 4.34 55.21
N ASN A 126 51.91 5.04 54.38
CA ASN A 126 51.61 6.45 54.03
C ASN A 126 50.34 6.48 53.16
N ARG A 127 49.33 7.10 53.69
CA ARG A 127 48.04 7.30 53.03
C ARG A 127 48.17 8.42 51.98
N VAL A 128 47.95 8.09 50.71
CA VAL A 128 48.04 9.05 49.64
C VAL A 128 46.63 9.29 49.09
N THR A 129 46.15 10.53 49.07
CA THR A 129 44.93 10.91 48.41
C THR A 129 45.20 10.99 46.91
N THR A 130 44.46 10.21 46.10
CA THR A 130 44.70 10.04 44.67
C THR A 130 43.65 10.68 43.78
N GLN A 131 42.57 11.19 44.38
CA GLN A 131 41.52 11.84 43.64
C GLN A 131 40.73 12.81 44.55
N GLU A 132 40.34 13.95 44.00
CA GLU A 132 39.43 14.87 44.70
C GLU A 132 38.05 14.25 44.89
N ARG A 133 37.41 14.64 46.00
CA ARG A 133 36.01 14.27 46.24
C ARG A 133 35.08 14.76 45.15
N ARG A 134 35.38 15.97 44.64
CA ARG A 134 34.57 16.68 43.64
C ARG A 134 35.41 17.05 42.46
N HIS A 135 35.09 16.45 41.33
CA HIS A 135 35.74 16.80 40.10
C HIS A 135 34.77 16.69 38.90
N ALA A 136 35.00 17.47 37.88
CA ALA A 136 34.25 17.42 36.63
C ALA A 136 35.14 16.83 35.55
N THR A 137 34.53 15.93 34.74
CA THR A 137 35.18 15.31 33.59
C THR A 137 34.48 15.73 32.30
N SER A 138 35.25 15.94 31.27
CA SER A 138 34.70 16.08 29.93
C SER A 138 35.55 15.30 28.93
N SER A 139 34.92 14.71 27.93
CA SER A 139 35.61 14.00 26.86
C SER A 139 34.93 14.14 25.52
N LEU A 140 35.73 14.17 24.48
CA LEU A 140 35.31 14.00 23.10
C LEU A 140 36.03 12.81 22.54
N SER A 141 35.31 11.74 22.19
CA SER A 141 35.90 10.47 21.75
C SER A 141 35.30 10.02 20.43
N LEU A 142 36.17 9.60 19.51
CA LEU A 142 35.84 8.92 18.27
C LEU A 142 36.05 7.42 18.49
N SER A 143 35.01 6.61 18.27
CA SER A 143 35.08 5.15 18.35
C SER A 143 34.65 4.52 17.03
N TRP A 144 35.47 3.63 16.48
CA TRP A 144 35.19 2.95 15.25
C TRP A 144 35.39 1.44 15.40
N SER A 145 34.30 0.70 15.27
CA SER A 145 34.25 -0.74 15.36
C SER A 145 34.22 -1.36 13.96
N MET A 146 35.17 -2.24 13.66
CA MET A 146 35.19 -2.98 12.38
C MET A 146 34.02 -3.93 12.25
N LEU A 147 33.53 -4.46 13.37
CA LEU A 147 32.33 -5.31 13.40
C LEU A 147 31.08 -4.49 13.04
N ASP A 148 30.93 -3.30 13.64
CA ASP A 148 29.81 -2.40 13.35
C ASP A 148 29.81 -1.95 11.88
N LEU A 149 30.99 -1.67 11.33
CA LEU A 149 31.15 -1.36 9.90
C LEU A 149 30.64 -2.50 9.02
N GLY A 150 31.08 -3.74 9.29
CA GLY A 150 30.64 -4.91 8.53
C GLY A 150 29.14 -5.21 8.64
N VAL A 151 28.61 -5.13 9.85
CA VAL A 151 27.16 -5.31 10.10
C VAL A 151 26.36 -4.18 9.46
N GLY A 152 26.83 -2.91 9.59
CA GLY A 152 26.22 -1.73 8.99
C GLY A 152 26.15 -1.84 7.46
N TYR A 153 27.25 -2.32 6.83
CA TYR A 153 27.27 -2.55 5.38
C TYR A 153 26.15 -3.51 4.93
N TYR A 154 26.03 -4.69 5.58
CA TYR A 154 24.96 -5.63 5.22
C TYR A 154 23.56 -5.13 5.57
N ASN A 155 23.40 -4.34 6.64
CA ASN A 155 22.14 -3.68 6.94
C ASN A 155 21.74 -2.70 5.82
N THR A 156 22.70 -1.89 5.34
CA THR A 156 22.46 -0.94 4.25
C THR A 156 22.09 -1.66 2.94
N VAL A 157 22.78 -2.76 2.61
CA VAL A 157 22.41 -3.59 1.44
C VAL A 157 21.02 -4.17 1.59
N GLN A 158 20.65 -4.66 2.77
CA GLN A 158 19.26 -5.12 3.03
C GLN A 158 18.24 -4.00 2.92
N GLN A 159 18.59 -2.80 3.36
CA GLN A 159 17.69 -1.64 3.26
C GLN A 159 17.50 -1.21 1.80
N ALA A 160 18.54 -1.28 0.95
CA ALA A 160 18.42 -1.06 -0.48
C ALA A 160 17.45 -2.08 -1.15
N GLU A 161 17.48 -3.35 -0.75
CA GLU A 161 16.52 -4.35 -1.22
C GLU A 161 15.07 -4.02 -0.75
N ARG A 162 14.89 -3.47 0.48
CA ARG A 162 13.58 -3.04 0.98
C ARG A 162 13.00 -1.87 0.20
N VAL A 163 13.83 -0.97 -0.30
CA VAL A 163 13.40 0.09 -1.23
C VAL A 163 12.79 -0.53 -2.49
N GLN A 164 13.47 -1.53 -3.08
CA GLN A 164 12.94 -2.22 -4.26
C GLN A 164 11.60 -2.92 -3.95
N ILE A 165 11.48 -3.56 -2.79
CA ILE A 165 10.22 -4.17 -2.34
C ILE A 165 9.10 -3.13 -2.23
N ALA A 166 9.37 -1.95 -1.68
CA ALA A 166 8.39 -0.88 -1.59
C ALA A 166 7.94 -0.40 -2.99
N GLY A 167 8.87 -0.30 -3.94
CA GLY A 167 8.59 -0.03 -5.35
C GLY A 167 7.67 -1.08 -5.98
N GLU A 168 7.96 -2.39 -5.80
CA GLU A 168 7.11 -3.46 -6.31
C GLU A 168 5.71 -3.46 -5.67
N LYS A 169 5.59 -3.16 -4.40
CA LYS A 169 4.29 -2.98 -3.72
C LYS A 169 3.50 -1.80 -4.26
N ARG A 170 4.16 -0.69 -4.58
CA ARG A 170 3.53 0.46 -5.25
C ARG A 170 3.02 0.08 -6.65
N ARG A 171 3.81 -0.68 -7.44
CA ARG A 171 3.40 -1.21 -8.75
C ARG A 171 2.15 -2.08 -8.63
N LYS A 172 2.13 -3.03 -7.69
CA LYS A 172 0.96 -3.88 -7.42
C LYS A 172 -0.28 -3.07 -7.06
N ALA A 173 -0.14 -2.08 -6.17
CA ALA A 173 -1.25 -1.20 -5.80
C ALA A 173 -1.79 -0.39 -7.00
N MET A 174 -0.92 0.05 -7.92
CA MET A 174 -1.34 0.71 -9.16
C MET A 174 -2.18 -0.21 -10.05
N HIS A 175 -1.79 -1.47 -10.24
CA HIS A 175 -2.56 -2.43 -11.04
C HIS A 175 -3.95 -2.69 -10.44
N LEU A 176 -4.04 -2.85 -9.12
CA LEU A 176 -5.31 -3.03 -8.42
C LEU A 176 -6.21 -1.80 -8.59
N LEU A 177 -5.65 -0.60 -8.39
CA LEU A 177 -6.39 0.64 -8.56
C LEU A 177 -6.93 0.80 -9.99
N MET A 178 -6.15 0.47 -11.02
CA MET A 178 -6.60 0.51 -12.41
C MET A 178 -7.73 -0.49 -12.68
N GLN A 179 -7.68 -1.68 -12.08
CA GLN A 179 -8.74 -2.68 -12.17
C GLN A 179 -10.04 -2.18 -11.51
N ASP A 180 -9.94 -1.67 -10.28
CA ASP A 180 -11.07 -1.16 -9.52
C ASP A 180 -11.71 0.05 -10.21
N MET A 181 -10.87 0.93 -10.77
CA MET A 181 -11.31 2.11 -11.51
C MET A 181 -12.11 1.73 -12.77
N ARG A 182 -11.64 0.77 -13.56
CA ARG A 182 -12.39 0.29 -14.74
C ARG A 182 -13.73 -0.30 -14.32
N SER A 183 -13.75 -1.13 -13.28
CA SER A 183 -14.98 -1.71 -12.75
C SER A 183 -15.97 -0.63 -12.31
N ALA A 184 -15.53 0.32 -11.49
CA ALA A 184 -16.37 1.40 -10.97
C ALA A 184 -16.90 2.30 -12.10
N TYR A 185 -16.05 2.61 -13.09
CA TYR A 185 -16.46 3.42 -14.24
C TYR A 185 -17.56 2.75 -15.08
N TRP A 186 -17.41 1.49 -15.46
CA TRP A 186 -18.42 0.74 -16.22
C TRP A 186 -19.73 0.61 -15.45
N ARG A 187 -19.69 0.37 -14.15
CA ARG A 187 -20.87 0.33 -13.27
C ARG A 187 -21.54 1.70 -13.20
N ALA A 188 -20.79 2.78 -13.01
CA ALA A 188 -21.32 4.14 -12.96
C ALA A 188 -21.88 4.59 -14.32
N TYR A 189 -21.24 4.23 -15.43
CA TYR A 189 -21.76 4.49 -16.77
C TYR A 189 -23.08 3.74 -17.05
N SER A 190 -23.17 2.46 -16.64
CA SER A 190 -24.43 1.71 -16.73
C SER A 190 -25.54 2.37 -15.90
N ALA A 191 -25.21 2.88 -14.73
CA ALA A 191 -26.11 3.62 -13.86
C ALA A 191 -26.65 4.88 -14.59
N GLN A 192 -25.76 5.67 -15.22
CA GLN A 192 -26.16 6.85 -15.96
C GLN A 192 -27.11 6.54 -17.11
N LYS A 193 -26.89 5.45 -17.85
CA LYS A 193 -27.70 5.04 -18.99
C LYS A 193 -29.06 4.45 -18.57
N LEU A 194 -29.10 3.66 -17.51
CA LEU A 194 -30.31 2.94 -17.10
C LEU A 194 -31.26 3.77 -16.22
N ARG A 195 -30.76 4.79 -15.50
CA ARG A 195 -31.54 5.52 -14.50
C ARG A 195 -32.88 6.03 -15.02
N GLY A 196 -32.90 6.64 -16.20
CA GLY A 196 -34.12 7.18 -16.80
C GLY A 196 -35.17 6.09 -17.13
N GLU A 197 -34.71 4.96 -17.67
CA GLU A 197 -35.59 3.83 -18.02
C GLU A 197 -36.10 3.13 -16.75
N VAL A 198 -35.26 2.95 -15.74
CA VAL A 198 -35.67 2.38 -14.44
C VAL A 198 -36.75 3.23 -13.79
N GLN A 199 -36.51 4.54 -13.68
CA GLN A 199 -37.48 5.46 -13.07
C GLN A 199 -38.81 5.50 -13.82
N SER A 200 -38.79 5.54 -15.17
CA SER A 200 -40.01 5.54 -15.96
C SER A 200 -40.79 4.22 -15.87
N THR A 201 -40.08 3.07 -15.84
CA THR A 201 -40.69 1.75 -15.72
C THR A 201 -41.23 1.51 -14.32
N THR A 202 -40.55 1.99 -13.26
CA THR A 202 -41.01 1.95 -11.88
C THR A 202 -42.35 2.71 -11.76
N ARG A 203 -42.41 3.94 -12.28
CA ARG A 203 -43.69 4.74 -12.27
C ARG A 203 -44.82 4.02 -12.99
N LEU A 204 -44.55 3.45 -14.17
CA LEU A 204 -45.56 2.70 -14.90
C LEU A 204 -46.00 1.44 -14.15
N ALA A 205 -45.11 0.77 -13.44
CA ALA A 205 -45.42 -0.38 -12.59
C ALA A 205 -46.28 0.00 -11.38
N GLU A 206 -45.97 1.14 -10.72
CA GLU A 206 -46.78 1.68 -9.62
C GLU A 206 -48.21 2.05 -10.08
N GLU A 207 -48.34 2.74 -11.22
CA GLU A 207 -49.63 3.04 -11.84
C GLU A 207 -50.44 1.77 -12.15
N ALA A 208 -49.79 0.75 -12.73
CA ALA A 208 -50.43 -0.52 -13.04
C ALA A 208 -50.86 -1.29 -11.75
N LEU A 209 -50.10 -1.17 -10.66
CA LEU A 209 -50.44 -1.75 -9.36
C LEU A 209 -51.70 -1.04 -8.78
N ASP A 210 -51.74 0.27 -8.81
CA ASP A 210 -52.90 1.06 -8.32
C ASP A 210 -54.16 0.79 -9.15
N ASP A 211 -54.05 0.72 -10.48
CA ASP A 211 -55.15 0.33 -11.36
C ASP A 211 -55.68 -1.08 -11.03
N SER A 212 -54.77 -2.01 -10.75
CA SER A 212 -55.15 -3.37 -10.39
C SER A 212 -55.88 -3.45 -9.03
N ARG A 213 -55.42 -2.69 -8.03
CA ARG A 213 -56.07 -2.57 -6.70
C ARG A 213 -57.45 -1.99 -6.79
N LYS A 214 -57.66 -0.96 -7.60
CA LYS A 214 -58.96 -0.36 -7.87
C LYS A 214 -59.91 -1.36 -8.55
N ALA A 215 -59.42 -2.06 -9.61
CA ALA A 215 -60.23 -3.07 -10.30
C ALA A 215 -60.61 -4.26 -9.40
N GLU A 216 -59.80 -4.62 -8.41
CA GLU A 216 -60.10 -5.62 -7.42
C GLU A 216 -61.18 -5.11 -6.44
N SER A 217 -61.01 -3.89 -5.89
CA SER A 217 -61.96 -3.33 -4.94
C SER A 217 -63.35 -3.10 -5.55
N GLU A 218 -63.43 -2.74 -6.83
CA GLU A 218 -64.65 -2.55 -7.60
C GLU A 218 -65.24 -3.88 -8.16
N ARG A 219 -64.61 -5.02 -7.87
CA ARG A 219 -65.00 -6.37 -8.32
C ARG A 219 -65.12 -6.51 -9.86
N LEU A 220 -64.32 -5.76 -10.59
CA LEU A 220 -64.33 -5.76 -12.08
C LEU A 220 -63.61 -7.01 -12.68
N ARG A 221 -62.85 -7.75 -11.85
CA ARG A 221 -62.11 -8.96 -12.23
C ARG A 221 -62.22 -10.06 -11.16
N ASN A 222 -61.90 -11.26 -11.54
CA ASN A 222 -61.73 -12.37 -10.58
C ASN A 222 -60.65 -11.98 -9.54
N PRO A 223 -60.92 -12.07 -8.22
CA PRO A 223 -59.96 -11.69 -7.20
C PRO A 223 -58.63 -12.42 -7.30
N ILE A 224 -58.66 -13.71 -7.64
CA ILE A 224 -57.42 -14.51 -7.77
C ILE A 224 -56.54 -14.01 -8.92
N ASP A 225 -57.12 -13.63 -10.05
CA ASP A 225 -56.38 -13.10 -11.20
C ASP A 225 -55.85 -11.70 -10.93
N ALA A 226 -56.59 -10.87 -10.21
CA ALA A 226 -56.15 -9.56 -9.76
C ALA A 226 -54.96 -9.69 -8.80
N LEU A 227 -54.99 -10.58 -7.81
CA LEU A 227 -53.89 -10.84 -6.88
C LEU A 227 -52.65 -11.42 -7.57
N ARG A 228 -52.80 -12.31 -8.55
CA ARG A 228 -51.68 -12.81 -9.36
C ARG A 228 -51.03 -11.69 -10.16
N TYR A 229 -51.79 -10.79 -10.73
CA TYR A 229 -51.31 -9.64 -11.48
C TYR A 229 -50.54 -8.69 -10.55
N GLN A 230 -51.11 -8.34 -9.38
CA GLN A 230 -50.45 -7.49 -8.37
C GLN A 230 -49.13 -8.10 -7.91
N ARG A 231 -49.11 -9.43 -7.62
CA ARG A 231 -47.88 -10.13 -7.26
C ARG A 231 -46.81 -10.02 -8.32
N GLN A 232 -47.17 -10.16 -9.61
CA GLN A 232 -46.20 -10.05 -10.69
C GLN A 232 -45.64 -8.63 -10.81
N ILE A 233 -46.48 -7.59 -10.62
CA ILE A 233 -46.00 -6.18 -10.63
C ILE A 233 -45.08 -5.94 -9.43
N LEU A 234 -45.44 -6.38 -8.23
CA LEU A 234 -44.60 -6.23 -7.04
C LEU A 234 -43.23 -6.90 -7.21
N GLU A 235 -43.17 -8.07 -7.86
CA GLU A 235 -41.92 -8.73 -8.17
C GLU A 235 -41.08 -7.92 -9.15
N ASN A 236 -41.69 -7.32 -10.18
CA ASN A 236 -40.99 -6.42 -11.11
C ASN A 236 -40.49 -5.14 -10.41
N LEU A 237 -41.30 -4.54 -9.51
CA LEU A 237 -40.90 -3.38 -8.70
C LEU A 237 -39.68 -3.73 -7.82
N ARG A 238 -39.70 -4.88 -7.12
CA ARG A 238 -38.57 -5.36 -6.33
C ARG A 238 -37.28 -5.48 -7.17
N LEU A 239 -37.40 -5.98 -8.40
CA LEU A 239 -36.23 -6.08 -9.29
C LEU A 239 -35.72 -4.70 -9.71
N LEU A 240 -36.62 -3.75 -10.04
CA LEU A 240 -36.25 -2.38 -10.40
C LEU A 240 -35.62 -1.62 -9.22
N GLU A 241 -36.14 -1.77 -8.01
CA GLU A 241 -35.58 -1.20 -6.78
C GLU A 241 -34.16 -1.75 -6.52
N ALA A 242 -33.95 -3.05 -6.71
CA ALA A 242 -32.62 -3.67 -6.56
C ALA A 242 -31.62 -3.09 -7.60
N VAL A 243 -32.08 -2.86 -8.84
CA VAL A 243 -31.25 -2.19 -9.87
C VAL A 243 -30.94 -0.76 -9.47
N ASP A 244 -31.93 0.04 -9.02
CA ASP A 244 -31.69 1.43 -8.62
C ASP A 244 -30.71 1.55 -7.44
N ALA A 245 -30.79 0.65 -6.47
CA ALA A 245 -29.85 0.59 -5.35
C ALA A 245 -28.42 0.29 -5.83
N GLU A 246 -28.22 -0.67 -6.74
CA GLU A 246 -26.91 -0.97 -7.32
C GLU A 246 -26.34 0.25 -8.09
N LEU A 247 -27.19 0.88 -8.90
CA LEU A 247 -26.81 2.05 -9.71
C LEU A 247 -26.41 3.26 -8.85
N SER A 248 -27.06 3.44 -7.71
CA SER A 248 -26.77 4.55 -6.78
C SER A 248 -25.42 4.38 -6.10
N SER A 249 -25.03 3.15 -5.71
CA SER A 249 -23.75 2.87 -5.07
C SER A 249 -22.55 3.04 -6.01
N ALA A 250 -22.71 2.71 -7.30
CA ALA A 250 -21.64 2.75 -8.28
C ALA A 250 -21.06 4.16 -8.51
N LYS A 251 -21.88 5.18 -8.46
CA LYS A 251 -21.43 6.58 -8.60
C LYS A 251 -20.58 7.04 -7.42
N LEU A 252 -20.95 6.65 -6.20
CA LEU A 252 -20.19 6.98 -4.99
C LEU A 252 -18.82 6.30 -4.99
N GLU A 253 -18.76 5.04 -5.41
CA GLU A 253 -17.52 4.28 -5.53
C GLU A 253 -16.56 4.93 -6.53
N LEU A 254 -17.06 5.33 -7.70
CA LEU A 254 -16.27 6.06 -8.71
C LEU A 254 -15.71 7.37 -8.12
N SER A 255 -16.55 8.18 -7.48
CA SER A 255 -16.14 9.45 -6.88
C SER A 255 -15.07 9.28 -5.82
N ALA A 256 -15.17 8.23 -4.99
CA ALA A 256 -14.17 7.91 -3.98
C ALA A 256 -12.81 7.53 -4.60
N LEU A 257 -12.80 6.73 -5.68
CA LEU A 257 -11.56 6.32 -6.35
C LEU A 257 -10.79 7.48 -6.99
N ILE A 258 -11.51 8.47 -7.55
CA ILE A 258 -10.90 9.65 -8.18
C ILE A 258 -10.73 10.82 -7.21
N ASN A 259 -11.06 10.64 -5.93
CA ASN A 259 -11.05 11.68 -4.90
C ASN A 259 -11.88 12.92 -5.27
N ALA A 260 -13.03 12.71 -5.93
CA ALA A 260 -13.96 13.78 -6.26
C ALA A 260 -14.98 13.98 -5.14
N PRO A 261 -15.59 15.18 -5.03
CA PRO A 261 -16.66 15.43 -4.07
C PRO A 261 -17.84 14.46 -4.26
N LEU A 262 -18.21 13.74 -3.19
CA LEU A 262 -19.22 12.66 -3.24
C LEU A 262 -20.63 13.14 -3.63
N ALA A 263 -20.94 14.41 -3.40
CA ALA A 263 -22.25 15.03 -3.71
C ALA A 263 -22.34 15.57 -5.16
N GLN A 264 -21.24 15.59 -5.92
CA GLN A 264 -21.22 16.14 -7.27
C GLN A 264 -21.65 15.08 -8.29
N GLU A 265 -22.72 15.33 -9.03
CA GLU A 265 -23.08 14.50 -10.17
C GLU A 265 -22.11 14.76 -11.33
N GLN A 266 -21.48 13.68 -11.81
CA GLN A 266 -20.56 13.72 -12.92
C GLN A 266 -21.21 13.05 -14.14
N ARG A 267 -21.07 13.68 -15.30
CA ARG A 267 -21.50 13.11 -16.56
C ARG A 267 -20.34 12.28 -17.14
N LEU A 268 -20.64 11.02 -17.45
CA LEU A 268 -19.64 10.05 -17.94
C LEU A 268 -19.78 9.92 -19.46
N ALA A 269 -18.65 9.97 -20.16
CA ALA A 269 -18.58 9.70 -21.57
C ALA A 269 -18.67 8.19 -21.86
N GLU A 270 -19.10 7.81 -23.05
CA GLU A 270 -19.11 6.43 -23.46
C GLU A 270 -17.66 5.90 -23.56
N PRO A 271 -17.34 4.79 -22.87
CA PRO A 271 -16.00 4.23 -22.97
C PRO A 271 -15.68 3.75 -24.38
N LEU A 272 -14.54 4.21 -24.91
CA LEU A 272 -14.06 3.83 -26.26
C LEU A 272 -13.32 2.48 -26.26
N GLU A 273 -13.36 1.73 -25.16
CA GLU A 273 -12.69 0.43 -25.08
C GLU A 273 -13.37 -0.59 -25.98
N GLY A 274 -12.67 -0.99 -27.03
CA GLY A 274 -13.09 -2.06 -27.94
C GLY A 274 -12.85 -3.44 -27.35
N ILE A 275 -13.67 -4.41 -27.75
CA ILE A 275 -13.47 -5.81 -27.41
C ILE A 275 -12.34 -6.35 -28.29
N THR A 276 -11.30 -6.90 -27.67
CA THR A 276 -10.19 -7.50 -28.40
C THR A 276 -10.08 -9.00 -28.12
N LYS A 277 -9.59 -9.77 -29.07
CA LYS A 277 -9.18 -11.17 -28.88
C LYS A 277 -7.68 -11.31 -28.72
N ALA A 278 -6.93 -10.23 -28.89
CA ALA A 278 -5.47 -10.22 -28.84
C ALA A 278 -4.87 -10.95 -27.61
N PRO A 279 -5.44 -10.81 -26.38
CA PRO A 279 -4.92 -11.56 -25.23
C PRO A 279 -4.96 -13.08 -25.36
N LEU A 280 -5.89 -13.62 -26.16
CA LEU A 280 -6.02 -15.07 -26.37
C LEU A 280 -5.13 -15.59 -27.52
N GLU A 281 -4.65 -14.70 -28.37
CA GLU A 281 -3.81 -15.01 -29.52
C GLU A 281 -2.32 -15.09 -29.18
N ILE A 282 -1.93 -14.54 -28.03
CA ILE A 282 -0.54 -14.58 -27.55
C ILE A 282 -0.23 -16.00 -27.03
N PRO A 283 0.91 -16.61 -27.46
CA PRO A 283 1.37 -17.88 -26.93
C PRO A 283 1.52 -17.84 -25.41
N VAL A 284 1.10 -18.89 -24.72
CA VAL A 284 1.10 -18.93 -23.26
C VAL A 284 2.53 -18.90 -22.70
N GLU A 285 3.49 -19.47 -23.41
CA GLU A 285 4.90 -19.49 -23.07
C GLU A 285 5.48 -18.06 -22.98
N VAL A 286 5.12 -17.19 -23.92
CA VAL A 286 5.51 -15.76 -23.91
C VAL A 286 4.90 -15.03 -22.73
N MET A 287 3.65 -15.35 -22.40
CA MET A 287 3.00 -14.80 -21.21
C MET A 287 3.67 -15.27 -19.91
N GLU A 288 4.04 -16.54 -19.82
CA GLU A 288 4.74 -17.09 -18.64
C GLU A 288 6.11 -16.44 -18.45
N GLU A 289 6.91 -16.29 -19.51
CA GLU A 289 8.20 -15.60 -19.45
C GLU A 289 8.03 -14.14 -19.04
N THR A 290 7.02 -13.45 -19.58
CA THR A 290 6.70 -12.07 -19.22
C THR A 290 6.32 -11.96 -17.75
N ALA A 291 5.46 -12.86 -17.25
CA ALA A 291 5.06 -12.88 -15.86
C ALA A 291 6.25 -13.18 -14.91
N MET A 292 7.11 -14.14 -15.26
CA MET A 292 8.29 -14.49 -14.46
C MET A 292 9.29 -13.33 -14.33
N THR A 293 9.37 -12.45 -15.35
CA THR A 293 10.29 -11.31 -15.34
C THR A 293 9.71 -10.03 -14.74
N ASN A 294 8.42 -9.78 -14.96
CA ASN A 294 7.80 -8.48 -14.67
C ASN A 294 6.82 -8.48 -13.49
N ASN A 295 6.30 -9.65 -13.07
CA ASN A 295 5.30 -9.70 -12.00
C ASN A 295 5.84 -9.15 -10.68
N PRO A 296 5.15 -8.20 -10.02
CA PRO A 296 5.61 -7.57 -8.80
C PRO A 296 5.81 -8.55 -7.63
N ASP A 297 4.94 -9.56 -7.48
CA ASP A 297 5.04 -10.53 -6.38
C ASP A 297 6.26 -11.45 -6.54
N ILE A 298 6.60 -11.85 -7.76
CA ILE A 298 7.82 -12.63 -8.05
C ILE A 298 9.05 -11.78 -7.75
N ARG A 299 9.09 -10.53 -8.20
CA ARG A 299 10.21 -9.60 -7.97
C ARG A 299 10.38 -9.29 -6.48
N GLU A 300 9.30 -9.04 -5.75
CA GLU A 300 9.32 -8.85 -4.29
C GLU A 300 9.97 -10.07 -3.60
N ASN A 301 9.58 -11.30 -3.96
CA ASN A 301 10.14 -12.50 -3.35
C ASN A 301 11.59 -12.75 -3.74
N HIS A 302 12.03 -12.32 -4.94
CA HIS A 302 13.47 -12.30 -5.29
C HIS A 302 14.26 -11.37 -4.37
N HIS A 303 13.77 -10.15 -4.09
CA HIS A 303 14.41 -9.22 -3.16
C HIS A 303 14.40 -9.77 -1.72
N ASN A 304 13.33 -10.43 -1.27
CA ASN A 304 13.27 -11.09 0.03
C ASN A 304 14.30 -12.21 0.16
N ALA A 305 14.50 -13.02 -0.88
CA ALA A 305 15.53 -14.07 -0.89
C ALA A 305 16.94 -13.46 -0.84
N ARG A 306 17.19 -12.33 -1.50
CA ARG A 306 18.47 -11.60 -1.41
C ARG A 306 18.70 -11.06 0.00
N ILE A 307 17.69 -10.50 0.65
CA ILE A 307 17.77 -10.06 2.07
C ILE A 307 18.17 -11.23 2.97
N ALA A 308 17.55 -12.40 2.81
CA ALA A 308 17.88 -13.59 3.61
C ALA A 308 19.35 -14.02 3.43
N ARG A 309 19.87 -14.00 2.19
CA ARG A 309 21.29 -14.28 1.91
C ARG A 309 22.23 -13.25 2.55
N GLN A 310 21.86 -11.97 2.56
CA GLN A 310 22.65 -10.94 3.25
C GLN A 310 22.60 -11.12 4.78
N GLU A 311 21.47 -11.60 5.33
CA GLU A 311 21.38 -11.92 6.77
C GLU A 311 22.35 -13.03 7.17
N THR A 312 22.51 -14.06 6.34
CA THR A 312 23.53 -15.11 6.57
C THR A 312 24.94 -14.52 6.61
N ARG A 313 25.27 -13.65 5.64
CA ARG A 313 26.59 -12.97 5.62
C ARG A 313 26.79 -12.07 6.83
N LYS A 314 25.76 -11.33 7.23
CA LYS A 314 25.78 -10.49 8.43
C LYS A 314 25.99 -11.32 9.70
N THR A 315 25.34 -12.47 9.79
CA THR A 315 25.52 -13.43 10.89
C THR A 315 26.95 -13.94 10.96
N LEU A 316 27.55 -14.29 9.81
CA LEU A 316 28.95 -14.66 9.75
C LEU A 316 29.89 -13.57 10.27
N VAL A 317 29.68 -12.31 9.83
CA VAL A 317 30.46 -11.16 10.30
C VAL A 317 30.38 -11.01 11.84
N ARG A 318 29.20 -11.20 12.43
CA ARG A 318 29.01 -11.12 13.89
C ARG A 318 29.78 -12.17 14.71
N LEU A 319 30.22 -13.25 14.05
CA LEU A 319 30.98 -14.29 14.71
C LEU A 319 32.50 -13.97 14.77
N PHE A 320 32.98 -12.97 14.03
CA PHE A 320 34.36 -12.56 14.06
C PHE A 320 34.71 -11.71 15.29
N PRO A 321 35.99 -11.71 15.70
CA PRO A 321 36.48 -10.77 16.70
C PRO A 321 36.24 -9.33 16.31
N ASN A 322 35.86 -8.50 17.25
CA ASN A 322 35.69 -7.08 17.05
C ASN A 322 36.98 -6.31 17.32
N LEU A 323 37.43 -5.58 16.32
CA LEU A 323 38.56 -4.65 16.44
C LEU A 323 37.98 -3.22 16.53
N THR A 324 38.21 -2.56 17.68
CA THR A 324 37.72 -1.22 17.90
C THR A 324 38.87 -0.25 18.02
N PHE A 325 38.85 0.80 17.22
CA PHE A 325 39.77 1.95 17.28
C PHE A 325 39.10 3.08 18.05
N ASN A 326 39.77 3.56 19.10
CA ASN A 326 39.30 4.70 19.85
C ASN A 326 40.36 5.80 19.83
N TYR A 327 39.93 7.04 19.66
CA TYR A 327 40.74 8.22 19.81
C TYR A 327 39.92 9.28 20.55
N GLY A 328 40.47 9.82 21.63
CA GLY A 328 39.76 10.78 22.47
C GLY A 328 40.64 11.88 23.03
N SER A 329 40.00 13.00 23.31
CA SER A 329 40.54 14.10 24.11
C SER A 329 39.72 14.14 25.40
N TYR A 330 40.43 14.14 26.51
CA TYR A 330 39.89 14.07 27.86
C TYR A 330 40.32 15.26 28.67
N TYR A 331 39.47 15.73 29.56
CA TYR A 331 39.74 16.75 30.52
C TYR A 331 39.11 16.39 31.84
N ASP A 332 39.91 16.56 32.97
CA ASP A 332 39.46 16.29 34.31
C ASP A 332 39.96 17.45 35.24
N THR A 333 39.07 17.98 36.04
CA THR A 333 39.40 19.08 36.99
C THR A 333 40.08 18.56 38.27
N ASP A 334 40.34 17.26 38.41
CA ASP A 334 40.99 16.67 39.60
C ASP A 334 42.41 17.26 39.75
N ARG A 335 42.64 17.97 40.85
CA ARG A 335 43.94 18.63 41.16
C ARG A 335 45.06 17.67 41.52
N TYR A 336 44.76 16.40 41.82
CA TYR A 336 45.77 15.38 42.03
C TYR A 336 46.29 14.76 40.74
N GLN A 337 45.68 15.10 39.60
CA GLN A 337 46.26 14.82 38.30
C GLN A 337 47.23 15.91 37.88
N VAL A 338 48.43 15.51 37.51
CA VAL A 338 49.47 16.44 37.02
C VAL A 338 49.08 17.04 35.67
N ASN A 339 48.46 16.21 34.79
CA ASN A 339 47.95 16.64 33.51
C ASN A 339 46.42 16.58 33.50
N ASN A 340 45.76 17.71 33.56
CA ASN A 340 44.30 17.79 33.55
C ASN A 340 43.69 17.55 32.16
N SER A 341 44.50 17.62 31.08
CA SER A 341 44.05 17.30 29.75
C SER A 341 45.04 16.36 29.04
N TRP A 342 44.50 15.36 28.36
CA TRP A 342 45.32 14.41 27.60
C TRP A 342 44.57 13.94 26.35
N ARG A 343 45.30 13.38 25.40
CA ARG A 343 44.76 12.65 24.25
C ARG A 343 45.20 11.22 24.36
N GLU A 344 44.25 10.32 24.02
CA GLU A 344 44.50 8.90 24.07
C GLU A 344 44.04 8.22 22.78
N ALA A 345 44.89 7.37 22.24
CA ALA A 345 44.56 6.47 21.14
C ALA A 345 44.66 5.04 21.63
N SER A 346 43.66 4.22 21.41
CA SER A 346 43.65 2.83 21.79
C SER A 346 43.09 1.94 20.68
N VAL A 347 43.59 0.72 20.63
CA VAL A 347 43.08 -0.36 19.76
C VAL A 347 42.72 -1.52 20.69
N GLN A 348 41.45 -1.93 20.60
CA GLN A 348 40.95 -3.01 21.45
C GLN A 348 40.46 -4.16 20.54
N LEU A 349 40.94 -5.38 20.80
CA LEU A 349 40.40 -6.60 20.22
C LEU A 349 39.51 -7.28 21.27
N SER A 350 38.27 -7.54 20.91
CA SER A 350 37.30 -8.25 21.74
C SER A 350 36.68 -9.42 20.98
N PHE A 351 36.54 -10.55 21.66
CA PHE A 351 35.92 -11.73 21.07
C PHE A 351 35.04 -12.44 22.10
N ASN A 352 33.79 -12.69 21.72
CA ASN A 352 32.88 -13.48 22.53
C ASN A 352 33.21 -14.99 22.32
N LEU A 353 33.88 -15.60 23.29
CA LEU A 353 34.27 -17.02 23.21
C LEU A 353 33.08 -17.98 23.06
N PHE A 354 31.89 -17.60 23.55
CA PHE A 354 30.69 -18.40 23.35
C PHE A 354 30.26 -18.49 21.89
N ASN A 355 30.72 -17.57 21.03
CA ASN A 355 30.48 -17.67 19.60
C ASN A 355 31.09 -18.93 18.99
N LEU A 356 32.13 -19.51 19.58
CA LEU A 356 32.70 -20.80 19.13
C LEU A 356 31.71 -21.97 19.26
N PHE A 357 30.85 -21.90 20.27
CA PHE A 357 29.84 -22.94 20.52
C PHE A 357 28.49 -22.61 19.87
N THR A 358 28.08 -21.37 19.87
CA THR A 358 26.78 -20.93 19.33
C THR A 358 26.82 -20.65 17.83
N GLY A 359 27.99 -20.31 17.30
CA GLY A 359 28.20 -19.93 15.89
C GLY A 359 27.65 -20.95 14.88
N PRO A 360 27.95 -22.24 14.99
CA PRO A 360 27.41 -23.25 14.06
C PRO A 360 25.87 -23.29 14.06
N THR A 361 25.25 -23.08 15.21
CA THR A 361 23.79 -23.06 15.33
C THR A 361 23.20 -21.77 14.72
N GLN A 362 23.85 -20.63 14.93
CA GLN A 362 23.43 -19.35 14.32
C GLN A 362 23.53 -19.38 12.79
N ILE A 363 24.61 -20.01 12.26
CA ILE A 363 24.78 -20.19 10.81
C ILE A 363 23.64 -21.08 10.26
N LYS A 364 23.39 -22.23 10.88
CA LYS A 364 22.28 -23.13 10.48
C LYS A 364 20.93 -22.43 10.52
N LEU A 365 20.68 -21.59 11.52
CA LEU A 365 19.45 -20.78 11.59
C LEU A 365 19.34 -19.82 10.40
N ALA A 366 20.43 -19.13 10.08
CA ALA A 366 20.45 -18.19 8.94
C ALA A 366 20.29 -18.94 7.60
N GLU A 367 20.94 -20.10 7.42
CA GLU A 367 20.78 -20.97 6.25
C GLU A 367 19.35 -21.50 6.12
N ALA A 368 18.71 -21.89 7.22
CA ALA A 368 17.29 -22.26 7.23
C ALA A 368 16.39 -21.08 6.80
N GLY A 369 16.75 -19.85 7.17
CA GLY A 369 16.09 -18.63 6.71
C GLY A 369 16.20 -18.44 5.19
N VAL A 370 17.37 -18.72 4.60
CA VAL A 370 17.57 -18.71 3.14
C VAL A 370 16.72 -19.79 2.47
N ALA A 371 16.75 -21.02 2.98
CA ALA A 371 15.95 -22.12 2.43
C ALA A 371 14.46 -21.81 2.45
N LEU A 372 13.95 -21.20 3.54
CA LEU A 372 12.58 -20.75 3.64
C LEU A 372 12.25 -19.65 2.59
N ALA A 373 13.14 -18.69 2.41
CA ALA A 373 12.93 -17.59 1.45
C ALA A 373 12.95 -18.13 0.01
N ASP A 374 13.85 -19.04 -0.32
CA ASP A 374 13.90 -19.70 -1.63
C ASP A 374 12.64 -20.55 -1.89
N GLN A 375 12.15 -21.30 -0.87
CA GLN A 375 10.90 -22.05 -1.00
C GLN A 375 9.69 -21.13 -1.21
N ARG A 376 9.61 -20.00 -0.50
CA ARG A 376 8.57 -18.98 -0.73
C ARG A 376 8.63 -18.40 -2.13
N ARG A 377 9.83 -18.12 -2.64
CA ARG A 377 10.03 -17.61 -4.00
C ARG A 377 9.50 -18.61 -5.04
N VAL A 378 9.83 -19.90 -4.90
CA VAL A 378 9.31 -20.95 -5.80
C VAL A 378 7.80 -21.09 -5.69
N ALA A 379 7.24 -21.09 -4.47
CA ALA A 379 5.80 -21.17 -4.26
C ALA A 379 5.07 -19.97 -4.90
N THR A 380 5.60 -18.74 -4.75
CA THR A 380 5.03 -17.54 -5.38
C THR A 380 5.10 -17.62 -6.90
N GLN A 381 6.21 -18.08 -7.46
CA GLN A 381 6.34 -18.27 -8.91
C GLN A 381 5.27 -19.23 -9.45
N MET A 382 5.08 -20.38 -8.80
CA MET A 382 4.04 -21.34 -9.21
C MET A 382 2.62 -20.77 -9.03
N ALA A 383 2.38 -20.00 -7.96
CA ALA A 383 1.10 -19.35 -7.75
C ALA A 383 0.80 -18.31 -8.84
N VAL A 384 1.77 -17.50 -9.24
CA VAL A 384 1.62 -16.50 -10.31
C VAL A 384 1.37 -17.16 -11.66
N LEU A 385 2.09 -18.25 -11.99
CA LEU A 385 1.82 -19.01 -13.22
C LEU A 385 0.40 -19.59 -13.22
N ALA A 386 -0.04 -20.18 -12.11
CA ALA A 386 -1.41 -20.65 -11.98
C ALA A 386 -2.44 -19.53 -12.12
N GLN A 387 -2.17 -18.34 -11.52
CA GLN A 387 -3.01 -17.15 -11.68
C GLN A 387 -3.08 -16.66 -13.13
N LEU A 388 -1.97 -16.74 -13.89
CA LEU A 388 -1.93 -16.38 -15.29
C LEU A 388 -2.86 -17.27 -16.13
N HIS A 389 -2.75 -18.59 -15.98
CA HIS A 389 -3.64 -19.53 -16.68
C HIS A 389 -5.11 -19.30 -16.31
N LEU A 390 -5.40 -19.09 -15.01
CA LEU A 390 -6.73 -18.79 -14.53
C LEU A 390 -7.26 -17.45 -15.12
N ALA A 391 -6.43 -16.40 -15.13
CA ALA A 391 -6.81 -15.09 -15.70
C ALA A 391 -7.11 -15.20 -17.20
N ARG A 392 -6.32 -15.95 -17.95
CA ARG A 392 -6.56 -16.23 -19.38
C ARG A 392 -7.88 -16.96 -19.61
N GLN A 393 -8.17 -17.97 -18.80
CA GLN A 393 -9.45 -18.69 -18.86
C GLN A 393 -10.62 -17.79 -18.47
N GLN A 394 -10.48 -16.98 -17.43
CA GLN A 394 -11.49 -16.01 -17.02
C GLN A 394 -11.78 -14.99 -18.12
N TYR A 395 -10.75 -14.51 -18.82
CA TYR A 395 -10.93 -13.61 -19.95
C TYR A 395 -11.71 -14.28 -21.10
N ALA A 396 -11.36 -15.51 -21.48
CA ALA A 396 -12.08 -16.25 -22.50
C ALA A 396 -13.56 -16.47 -22.14
N ASN A 397 -13.82 -16.82 -20.89
CA ASN A 397 -15.19 -17.01 -20.38
C ASN A 397 -15.97 -15.68 -20.36
N ALA A 398 -15.34 -14.60 -19.88
CA ALA A 398 -15.96 -13.28 -19.83
C ALA A 398 -16.30 -12.76 -21.24
N LEU A 399 -15.44 -13.00 -22.23
CA LEU A 399 -15.69 -12.65 -23.62
C LEU A 399 -16.93 -13.38 -24.19
N GLN A 400 -17.04 -14.69 -23.93
CA GLN A 400 -18.22 -15.46 -24.32
C GLN A 400 -19.49 -15.00 -23.61
N GLN A 401 -19.42 -14.72 -22.32
CA GLN A 401 -20.55 -14.20 -21.54
C GLN A 401 -21.01 -12.84 -22.06
N PHE A 402 -20.07 -11.95 -22.38
CA PHE A 402 -20.41 -10.67 -22.96
C PHE A 402 -21.12 -10.83 -24.32
N GLN A 403 -20.58 -11.65 -25.22
CA GLN A 403 -21.19 -11.89 -26.54
C GLN A 403 -22.64 -12.42 -26.42
N ARG A 404 -22.90 -13.30 -25.45
CA ARG A 404 -24.25 -13.81 -25.18
C ARG A 404 -25.16 -12.74 -24.56
N ALA A 405 -24.65 -11.97 -23.59
CA ALA A 405 -25.41 -10.90 -22.96
C ALA A 405 -25.79 -9.81 -23.97
N ASP A 406 -24.88 -9.48 -24.89
CA ASP A 406 -25.12 -8.52 -25.98
C ASP A 406 -26.20 -9.01 -26.95
N ALA A 407 -26.15 -10.27 -27.37
CA ALA A 407 -27.15 -10.89 -28.23
C ALA A 407 -28.54 -10.96 -27.55
N ILE A 408 -28.59 -11.28 -26.26
CA ILE A 408 -29.83 -11.29 -25.48
C ILE A 408 -30.41 -9.89 -25.41
N TRP A 409 -29.60 -8.88 -25.03
CA TRP A 409 -30.04 -7.50 -24.96
C TRP A 409 -30.57 -6.99 -26.31
N GLN A 410 -29.89 -7.22 -27.43
CA GLN A 410 -30.34 -6.84 -28.74
C GLN A 410 -31.71 -7.46 -29.11
N THR A 411 -31.95 -8.68 -28.64
CA THR A 411 -33.24 -9.38 -28.86
C THR A 411 -34.33 -8.76 -27.98
N ASP A 412 -34.06 -8.56 -26.69
CA ASP A 412 -35.01 -7.97 -25.74
C ASP A 412 -35.36 -6.51 -26.09
N ALA A 413 -34.36 -5.74 -26.59
CA ALA A 413 -34.59 -4.38 -27.06
C ALA A 413 -35.59 -4.34 -28.21
N ARG A 414 -35.43 -5.26 -29.21
CA ARG A 414 -36.38 -5.39 -30.35
C ARG A 414 -37.77 -5.83 -29.89
N ILE A 415 -37.86 -6.76 -28.95
CA ILE A 415 -39.13 -7.18 -28.35
C ILE A 415 -39.80 -5.98 -27.64
N SER A 416 -39.04 -5.24 -26.83
CA SER A 416 -39.55 -4.07 -26.12
C SER A 416 -40.08 -2.98 -27.08
N GLU A 417 -39.38 -2.73 -28.20
CA GLU A 417 -39.80 -1.79 -29.23
C GLU A 417 -41.13 -2.24 -29.89
N HIS A 418 -41.22 -3.50 -30.28
CA HIS A 418 -42.48 -4.02 -30.83
C HIS A 418 -43.65 -3.97 -29.84
N MET A 419 -43.40 -4.20 -28.55
CA MET A 419 -44.43 -4.11 -27.49
C MET A 419 -44.88 -2.67 -27.25
N LYS A 420 -43.98 -1.69 -27.27
CA LYS A 420 -44.33 -0.26 -27.20
C LYS A 420 -45.25 0.13 -28.36
N ASN A 421 -44.94 -0.29 -29.59
CA ASN A 421 -45.77 0.02 -30.76
C ASN A 421 -47.17 -0.60 -30.66
N ARG A 422 -47.29 -1.86 -30.12
CA ARG A 422 -48.58 -2.51 -29.87
C ARG A 422 -49.41 -1.82 -28.75
N GLN A 423 -48.74 -1.32 -27.71
CA GLN A 423 -49.39 -0.57 -26.67
C GLN A 423 -50.02 0.73 -27.18
N GLN A 424 -49.33 1.45 -28.07
CA GLN A 424 -49.88 2.64 -28.70
C GLN A 424 -51.10 2.33 -29.54
N ALA A 425 -51.19 1.12 -30.13
CA ALA A 425 -52.36 0.62 -30.81
C ALA A 425 -53.45 0.04 -29.90
N GLN A 426 -53.32 0.21 -28.57
CA GLN A 426 -54.26 -0.28 -27.53
C GLN A 426 -54.53 -1.79 -27.51
N THR A 427 -53.62 -2.59 -28.07
CA THR A 427 -53.78 -4.05 -28.18
C THR A 427 -53.02 -4.85 -27.10
N GLN A 428 -52.37 -4.16 -26.15
CA GLN A 428 -51.50 -4.82 -25.14
C GLN A 428 -51.82 -4.31 -23.72
N SER A 429 -51.68 -5.19 -22.72
CA SER A 429 -51.87 -4.83 -21.30
C SER A 429 -50.69 -4.05 -20.73
N LYS A 430 -50.94 -3.15 -19.73
CA LYS A 430 -49.88 -2.46 -19.01
C LYS A 430 -48.87 -3.43 -18.36
N LEU A 431 -49.34 -4.57 -17.85
CA LEU A 431 -48.52 -5.57 -17.23
C LEU A 431 -47.47 -6.12 -18.21
N ASP A 432 -47.88 -6.51 -19.44
CA ASP A 432 -47.00 -7.05 -20.45
C ASP A 432 -45.93 -6.04 -20.84
N VAL A 433 -46.29 -4.75 -20.89
CA VAL A 433 -45.35 -3.67 -21.17
C VAL A 433 -44.34 -3.52 -20.04
N VAL A 434 -44.78 -3.47 -18.77
CA VAL A 434 -43.92 -3.41 -17.58
C VAL A 434 -42.99 -4.62 -17.52
N ALA A 435 -43.49 -5.82 -17.72
CA ALA A 435 -42.70 -7.04 -17.68
C ALA A 435 -41.61 -7.05 -18.77
N ASN A 436 -41.96 -6.66 -20.00
CA ASN A 436 -40.99 -6.61 -21.10
C ASN A 436 -39.96 -5.49 -20.93
N GLN A 437 -40.37 -4.30 -20.45
CA GLN A 437 -39.44 -3.22 -20.14
C GLN A 437 -38.48 -3.62 -19.02
N THR A 438 -38.99 -4.22 -17.92
CA THR A 438 -38.16 -4.74 -16.84
C THR A 438 -37.15 -5.76 -17.35
N THR A 439 -37.58 -6.68 -18.23
CA THR A 439 -36.68 -7.68 -18.85
C THR A 439 -35.61 -7.00 -19.70
N SER A 440 -35.97 -6.00 -20.52
CA SER A 440 -35.02 -5.23 -21.33
C SER A 440 -34.02 -4.44 -20.47
N ILE A 441 -34.45 -3.82 -19.37
CA ILE A 441 -33.57 -3.14 -18.41
C ILE A 441 -32.58 -4.13 -17.78
N LEU A 442 -33.08 -5.30 -17.34
CA LEU A 442 -32.25 -6.33 -16.73
C LEU A 442 -31.23 -6.93 -17.71
N SER A 443 -31.64 -7.15 -18.97
CA SER A 443 -30.71 -7.65 -19.99
C SER A 443 -29.65 -6.60 -20.35
N LEU A 444 -29.99 -5.31 -20.40
CA LEU A 444 -29.04 -4.24 -20.60
C LEU A 444 -28.07 -4.08 -19.42
N LEU A 445 -28.56 -4.18 -18.18
CA LEU A 445 -27.73 -4.20 -16.99
C LEU A 445 -26.74 -5.36 -17.03
N ARG A 446 -27.21 -6.59 -17.35
CA ARG A 446 -26.36 -7.77 -17.48
C ARG A 446 -25.30 -7.61 -18.56
N ARG A 447 -25.65 -6.96 -19.69
CA ARG A 447 -24.70 -6.63 -20.76
C ARG A 447 -23.58 -5.73 -20.23
N TYR A 448 -23.91 -4.66 -19.48
CA TYR A 448 -22.89 -3.78 -18.89
C TYR A 448 -22.07 -4.48 -17.80
N GLN A 449 -22.69 -5.32 -16.99
CA GLN A 449 -21.98 -6.14 -16.00
C GLN A 449 -21.01 -7.11 -16.67
N ALA A 450 -21.42 -7.79 -17.75
CA ALA A 450 -20.56 -8.68 -18.51
C ALA A 450 -19.41 -7.93 -19.21
N MET A 451 -19.63 -6.70 -19.69
CA MET A 451 -18.60 -5.83 -20.24
C MET A 451 -17.58 -5.43 -19.16
N SER A 452 -18.08 -5.01 -17.99
CA SER A 452 -17.23 -4.71 -16.84
C SER A 452 -16.37 -5.91 -16.44
N GLN A 453 -16.96 -7.11 -16.37
CA GLN A 453 -16.22 -8.34 -16.04
C GLN A 453 -15.15 -8.67 -17.09
N LEU A 454 -15.40 -8.42 -18.35
CA LEU A 454 -14.42 -8.60 -19.43
C LEU A 454 -13.21 -7.69 -19.23
N HIS A 455 -13.43 -6.39 -18.97
CA HIS A 455 -12.35 -5.44 -18.70
C HIS A 455 -11.62 -5.70 -17.38
N ILE A 456 -12.32 -6.18 -16.35
CA ILE A 456 -11.69 -6.64 -15.10
C ILE A 456 -10.78 -7.84 -15.36
N ALA A 457 -11.24 -8.82 -16.15
CA ALA A 457 -10.45 -10.00 -16.49
C ALA A 457 -9.21 -9.63 -17.32
N GLU A 458 -9.34 -8.68 -18.24
CA GLU A 458 -8.23 -8.10 -19.00
C GLU A 458 -7.22 -7.41 -18.09
N ALA A 459 -7.68 -6.51 -17.22
CA ALA A 459 -6.83 -5.80 -16.27
C ALA A 459 -6.12 -6.76 -15.29
N ARG A 460 -6.81 -7.83 -14.84
CA ARG A 460 -6.21 -8.88 -14.01
C ARG A 460 -5.09 -9.62 -14.74
N MET A 461 -5.27 -9.91 -16.02
CA MET A 461 -4.24 -10.56 -16.84
C MET A 461 -3.04 -9.63 -17.02
N GLN A 462 -3.24 -8.33 -17.33
CA GLN A 462 -2.17 -7.33 -17.38
C GLN A 462 -1.42 -7.21 -16.05
N ALA A 463 -2.15 -7.18 -14.94
CA ALA A 463 -1.59 -7.14 -13.59
C ALA A 463 -0.74 -8.40 -13.28
N THR A 464 -1.21 -9.59 -13.68
CA THR A 464 -0.49 -10.85 -13.48
C THR A 464 0.77 -10.92 -14.32
N LEU A 465 0.74 -10.39 -15.55
CA LEU A 465 1.91 -10.23 -16.39
C LEU A 465 2.90 -9.17 -15.86
N GLY A 466 2.43 -8.26 -15.01
CA GLY A 466 3.23 -7.13 -14.52
C GLY A 466 3.54 -6.10 -15.61
N VAL A 467 2.72 -6.03 -16.66
CA VAL A 467 2.90 -5.08 -17.76
C VAL A 467 2.21 -3.78 -17.40
N GLU A 468 2.99 -2.72 -17.34
CA GLU A 468 2.53 -1.37 -17.03
C GLU A 468 2.29 -0.55 -18.29
N PRO A 469 1.32 0.38 -18.26
CA PRO A 469 1.25 1.38 -19.29
C PRO A 469 2.53 2.22 -19.31
N ALA A 470 3.02 2.56 -20.50
CA ALA A 470 4.21 3.40 -20.68
C ALA A 470 3.86 4.86 -20.34
N ILE A 471 3.74 5.14 -19.03
CA ILE A 471 3.50 6.48 -18.48
C ILE A 471 4.75 6.97 -17.78
N GLY A 472 5.07 8.26 -17.96
CA GLY A 472 6.18 8.91 -17.25
C GLY A 472 5.90 9.07 -15.73
N SER A 473 6.65 9.94 -15.07
CA SER A 473 6.41 10.26 -13.66
C SER A 473 5.02 10.89 -13.47
N VAL A 474 4.10 10.15 -12.86
CA VAL A 474 2.69 10.57 -12.65
C VAL A 474 2.57 11.91 -11.91
N SER A 475 3.55 12.25 -11.05
CA SER A 475 3.57 13.51 -10.29
C SER A 475 3.89 14.74 -11.15
N GLU A 476 4.62 14.58 -12.24
CA GLU A 476 5.15 15.68 -13.06
C GLU A 476 4.32 15.94 -14.32
N ILE A 477 3.56 14.94 -14.77
CA ILE A 477 2.75 15.01 -16.00
C ILE A 477 1.41 15.70 -15.70
N SER A 478 0.93 16.52 -16.67
CA SER A 478 -0.42 17.09 -16.61
C SER A 478 -1.49 15.98 -16.65
N LEU A 479 -2.67 16.26 -16.09
CA LEU A 479 -3.78 15.31 -16.11
C LEU A 479 -4.16 14.88 -17.55
N ASN A 480 -4.19 15.86 -18.46
CA ASN A 480 -4.57 15.62 -19.86
C ASN A 480 -3.52 14.79 -20.62
N ASP A 481 -2.24 15.01 -20.38
CA ASP A 481 -1.17 14.22 -21.00
C ASP A 481 -1.16 12.80 -20.43
N LEU A 482 -1.34 12.65 -19.12
CA LEU A 482 -1.47 11.33 -18.48
C LEU A 482 -2.67 10.55 -19.04
N ALA A 483 -3.82 11.19 -19.21
CA ALA A 483 -5.01 10.56 -19.81
C ALA A 483 -4.74 10.13 -21.24
N ARG A 484 -4.04 10.97 -22.03
CA ARG A 484 -3.68 10.66 -23.42
C ARG A 484 -2.69 9.48 -23.51
N ASP A 485 -1.71 9.44 -22.64
CA ASP A 485 -0.71 8.36 -22.60
C ASP A 485 -1.35 7.03 -22.16
N LEU A 486 -2.28 7.07 -21.19
CA LEU A 486 -3.07 5.89 -20.83
C LEU A 486 -3.93 5.38 -21.99
N GLY A 487 -4.57 6.28 -22.75
CA GLY A 487 -5.33 5.95 -23.97
C GLY A 487 -4.46 5.29 -25.05
N ARG A 488 -3.22 5.75 -25.24
CA ARG A 488 -2.26 5.15 -26.18
C ARG A 488 -1.72 3.81 -25.72
N SER A 489 -1.51 3.65 -24.41
CA SER A 489 -1.00 2.41 -23.81
C SER A 489 -1.97 1.23 -23.82
N ARG A 490 -3.20 1.41 -24.34
CA ARG A 490 -4.17 0.31 -24.47
C ARG A 490 -3.69 -0.81 -25.37
N SER A 491 -2.72 -0.54 -26.25
CA SER A 491 -2.14 -1.53 -27.16
C SER A 491 -1.00 -2.37 -26.55
N VAL A 492 -0.99 -2.56 -25.24
CA VAL A 492 0.01 -3.40 -24.53
C VAL A 492 0.11 -4.79 -25.18
N TRP A 493 -1.00 -5.33 -25.66
CA TRP A 493 -1.03 -6.66 -26.30
C TRP A 493 -0.22 -6.72 -27.60
N SER A 494 -0.14 -5.62 -28.35
CA SER A 494 0.66 -5.56 -29.61
C SER A 494 2.17 -5.64 -29.35
N SER A 495 2.64 -5.12 -28.22
CA SER A 495 4.06 -5.21 -27.86
C SER A 495 4.48 -6.62 -27.46
N LEU A 496 3.55 -7.45 -26.98
CA LEU A 496 3.80 -8.86 -26.62
C LEU A 496 3.70 -9.81 -27.83
N GLN A 497 3.07 -9.40 -28.93
CA GLN A 497 3.00 -10.17 -30.19
C GLN A 497 4.29 -10.09 -31.00
N THR A 498 5.12 -9.06 -30.78
CA THR A 498 6.42 -8.91 -31.42
C THR A 498 7.47 -9.69 -30.60
N PRO A 499 8.08 -10.76 -31.09
CA PRO A 499 9.12 -11.44 -30.35
C PRO A 499 10.24 -10.46 -30.00
N PRO A 500 10.85 -10.55 -28.79
CA PRO A 500 11.95 -9.70 -28.44
C PRO A 500 13.04 -9.85 -29.49
N GLN A 501 13.39 -8.77 -30.17
CA GLN A 501 14.55 -8.78 -31.07
C GLN A 501 15.73 -9.22 -30.23
N ALA A 502 16.34 -10.37 -30.60
CA ALA A 502 17.57 -10.83 -29.99
C ALA A 502 18.55 -9.66 -30.00
N PRO A 503 19.26 -9.40 -28.88
CA PRO A 503 20.25 -8.35 -28.83
C PRO A 503 21.21 -8.60 -30.01
N SER A 504 21.30 -7.64 -30.92
CA SER A 504 22.23 -7.68 -32.02
C SER A 504 23.61 -7.88 -31.40
N THR A 505 24.17 -9.06 -31.57
CA THR A 505 25.57 -9.34 -31.30
C THR A 505 26.38 -8.41 -32.19
N GLY A 506 26.64 -7.19 -31.67
CA GLY A 506 27.56 -6.26 -32.30
C GLY A 506 28.92 -6.95 -32.36
N GLY A 507 29.24 -7.38 -33.56
CA GLY A 507 30.57 -7.91 -33.87
C GLY A 507 31.60 -6.86 -33.52
N GLY A 508 32.41 -7.17 -32.52
CA GLY A 508 33.65 -6.44 -32.29
C GLY A 508 34.64 -6.75 -33.39
N GLN A 509 35.16 -5.70 -33.95
CA GLN A 509 36.50 -5.65 -34.51
C GLN A 509 37.40 -4.93 -33.52
#